data_49db2954f48f10c904466ae8d9671ba9
#
_entry.id   49db2954f48f10c904466ae8d9671ba9
#
_cell.length_a   1.000
_cell.length_b   1.000
_cell.length_c   1.000
_cell.angle_alpha   90.00
_cell.angle_beta   90.00
_cell.angle_gamma   90.00
#
_symmetry.space_group_name_H-M   'P 1'
#
loop_
_entity.id
_entity.type
_entity.pdbx_description
1 polymer ?
#
loop_
_entity_poly.entity_id
_entity_poly.type
_entity_poly.pdbx_seq_one_letter_code
_entity_poly.pdbx_strand_id
1 'polypeptide(L)'
;MSEFSTKTPALTLLPAVDVAGGKAVRLTQGKAGTETNHGDPVDAAADWIGQGAEWIHLVDLDAAFGRGDNLHVIKRVIHAAKGVNVELSGGIRDDRSLETALETGAKRINLGTAALENPEWAASVIASYGEAIAVGLDVRGTTLAARGWTEDGGDLWEVLARLEEAGCARYVVTDVTKDGTLKGPNVDLLKQVMERTDRPVVASGGISSLDDIAELRSLVSLGLEGAIVGRALYAGAFTLAEALDVASD
;
A
#
# COMPACT_ATOMS: atom_id res chain seq x y z
N MET A 1 21.48 -21.78 29.42
CA MET A 1 21.44 -20.48 28.76
C MET A 1 20.82 -20.75 27.41
N SER A 2 19.52 -20.47 27.24
CA SER A 2 18.84 -20.61 25.97
C SER A 2 19.23 -19.41 25.10
N GLU A 3 19.92 -19.67 23.99
CA GLU A 3 20.13 -18.71 22.95
C GLU A 3 18.76 -18.32 22.40
N PHE A 4 18.27 -17.13 22.76
CA PHE A 4 17.20 -16.50 22.03
C PHE A 4 17.80 -16.10 20.68
N SER A 5 17.61 -16.95 19.67
CA SER A 5 17.80 -16.57 18.27
C SER A 5 16.82 -15.43 17.98
N THR A 6 17.29 -14.21 18.07
CA THR A 6 16.54 -13.03 17.62
C THR A 6 16.59 -13.01 16.09
N LYS A 7 15.79 -13.88 15.45
CA LYS A 7 15.54 -13.69 14.02
C LYS A 7 14.94 -12.28 13.84
N THR A 8 15.58 -11.47 13.05
CA THR A 8 14.97 -10.18 12.60
C THR A 8 13.62 -10.51 11.97
N PRO A 9 12.53 -9.81 12.30
CA PRO A 9 11.25 -10.06 11.67
C PRO A 9 11.37 -9.98 10.14
N ALA A 10 10.65 -10.81 9.40
CA ALA A 10 10.63 -10.77 7.95
C ALA A 10 9.99 -9.46 7.45
N LEU A 11 10.42 -8.98 6.27
CA LEU A 11 9.74 -7.91 5.57
C LEU A 11 8.47 -8.47 4.90
N THR A 12 7.29 -7.95 5.25
CA THR A 12 6.04 -8.37 4.62
C THR A 12 5.94 -7.81 3.21
N LEU A 13 5.72 -8.67 2.21
CA LEU A 13 5.49 -8.23 0.84
C LEU A 13 4.00 -8.21 0.51
N LEU A 14 3.54 -7.10 -0.08
CA LEU A 14 2.17 -6.90 -0.55
C LEU A 14 2.20 -6.74 -2.08
N PRO A 15 2.07 -7.82 -2.87
CA PRO A 15 1.90 -7.67 -4.31
C PRO A 15 0.65 -6.85 -4.62
N ALA A 16 0.77 -5.88 -5.54
CA ALA A 16 -0.31 -4.96 -5.85
C ALA A 16 -1.20 -5.50 -6.97
N VAL A 17 -2.52 -5.34 -6.80
CA VAL A 17 -3.54 -5.56 -7.82
C VAL A 17 -4.37 -4.30 -7.95
N ASP A 18 -4.13 -3.52 -9.00
CA ASP A 18 -4.90 -2.32 -9.31
C ASP A 18 -6.03 -2.67 -10.27
N VAL A 19 -7.23 -2.19 -10.00
CA VAL A 19 -8.43 -2.47 -10.80
C VAL A 19 -8.95 -1.20 -11.44
N ALA A 20 -9.07 -1.20 -12.77
CA ALA A 20 -9.74 -0.16 -13.55
C ALA A 20 -10.56 -0.79 -14.66
N GLY A 21 -11.81 -0.35 -14.84
CA GLY A 21 -12.74 -0.90 -15.85
C GLY A 21 -12.92 -2.42 -15.71
N GLY A 22 -12.86 -2.94 -14.49
CA GLY A 22 -12.99 -4.38 -14.19
C GLY A 22 -11.78 -5.22 -14.57
N LYS A 23 -10.64 -4.62 -14.88
CA LYS A 23 -9.39 -5.29 -15.27
C LYS A 23 -8.26 -5.01 -14.30
N ALA A 24 -7.35 -5.97 -14.16
CA ALA A 24 -6.07 -5.70 -13.51
C ALA A 24 -5.22 -4.82 -14.42
N VAL A 25 -4.73 -3.71 -13.88
CA VAL A 25 -3.93 -2.74 -14.65
C VAL A 25 -2.70 -2.27 -13.87
N ARG A 26 -1.75 -1.67 -14.58
CA ARG A 26 -0.65 -0.92 -13.95
C ARG A 26 -0.56 0.47 -14.58
N LEU A 27 -0.40 1.46 -13.72
CA LEU A 27 -0.17 2.84 -14.12
C LEU A 27 1.33 3.15 -14.23
N THR A 28 1.66 4.17 -14.99
CA THR A 28 2.99 4.79 -14.95
C THR A 28 2.88 6.08 -14.13
N GLN A 29 3.59 6.15 -13.00
CA GLN A 29 3.54 7.29 -12.07
C GLN A 29 2.11 7.69 -11.66
N GLY A 30 1.25 6.71 -11.42
CA GLY A 30 -0.15 6.92 -11.02
C GLY A 30 -1.02 7.70 -12.02
N LYS A 31 -0.54 7.94 -13.25
CA LYS A 31 -1.27 8.77 -14.23
C LYS A 31 -2.41 8.00 -14.88
N ALA A 32 -3.62 8.52 -14.73
CA ALA A 32 -4.77 8.03 -15.46
C ALA A 32 -4.54 8.14 -16.99
N GLY A 33 -4.97 7.12 -17.75
CA GLY A 33 -4.74 7.04 -19.19
C GLY A 33 -3.43 6.37 -19.60
N THR A 34 -2.63 5.89 -18.63
CA THR A 34 -1.40 5.12 -18.89
C THR A 34 -1.55 3.64 -18.53
N GLU A 35 -2.78 3.18 -18.35
CA GLU A 35 -3.11 1.84 -17.90
C GLU A 35 -2.59 0.76 -18.89
N THR A 36 -1.78 -0.15 -18.40
CA THR A 36 -1.43 -1.40 -19.09
C THR A 36 -2.33 -2.49 -18.55
N ASN A 37 -3.05 -3.20 -19.42
CA ASN A 37 -3.97 -4.27 -19.03
C ASN A 37 -3.21 -5.58 -18.76
N HIS A 38 -3.50 -6.21 -17.62
CA HIS A 38 -2.92 -7.48 -17.16
C HIS A 38 -3.98 -8.58 -16.92
N GLY A 39 -5.18 -8.44 -17.47
CA GLY A 39 -6.20 -9.49 -17.45
C GLY A 39 -7.23 -9.37 -16.32
N ASP A 40 -7.69 -10.53 -15.81
CA ASP A 40 -8.68 -10.57 -14.72
C ASP A 40 -7.99 -10.34 -13.38
N PRO A 41 -8.49 -9.44 -12.52
CA PRO A 41 -7.92 -9.21 -11.20
C PRO A 41 -7.92 -10.43 -10.28
N VAL A 42 -8.87 -11.34 -10.45
CA VAL A 42 -8.93 -12.59 -9.67
C VAL A 42 -7.77 -13.51 -10.07
N ASP A 43 -7.48 -13.62 -11.36
CA ASP A 43 -6.36 -14.41 -11.84
C ASP A 43 -5.03 -13.84 -11.37
N ALA A 44 -4.86 -12.51 -11.44
CA ALA A 44 -3.66 -11.85 -10.93
C ALA A 44 -3.46 -12.09 -9.42
N ALA A 45 -4.52 -11.99 -8.62
CA ALA A 45 -4.44 -12.31 -7.20
C ALA A 45 -4.12 -13.79 -6.95
N ALA A 46 -4.72 -14.70 -7.72
CA ALA A 46 -4.47 -16.14 -7.62
C ALA A 46 -3.00 -16.49 -7.95
N ASP A 47 -2.40 -15.82 -8.93
CA ASP A 47 -0.99 -15.99 -9.28
C ASP A 47 -0.06 -15.58 -8.13
N TRP A 48 -0.34 -14.47 -7.46
CA TRP A 48 0.44 -14.03 -6.29
C TRP A 48 0.27 -14.99 -5.11
N ILE A 49 -0.96 -15.44 -4.85
CA ILE A 49 -1.25 -16.43 -3.79
C ILE A 49 -0.52 -17.75 -4.08
N GLY A 50 -0.54 -18.20 -5.33
CA GLY A 50 0.18 -19.41 -5.77
C GLY A 50 1.70 -19.31 -5.58
N GLN A 51 2.26 -18.11 -5.55
CA GLN A 51 3.68 -17.84 -5.28
C GLN A 51 3.98 -17.60 -3.79
N GLY A 52 2.99 -17.67 -2.90
CA GLY A 52 3.18 -17.59 -1.45
C GLY A 52 2.83 -16.23 -0.82
N ALA A 53 2.08 -15.35 -1.51
CA ALA A 53 1.61 -14.11 -0.91
C ALA A 53 0.79 -14.35 0.37
N GLU A 54 1.14 -13.68 1.46
CA GLU A 54 0.35 -13.63 2.70
C GLU A 54 -0.53 -12.38 2.78
N TRP A 55 -0.19 -11.37 2.00
CA TRP A 55 -0.92 -10.12 1.83
C TRP A 55 -1.06 -9.76 0.34
N ILE A 56 -2.11 -9.02 0.02
CA ILE A 56 -2.33 -8.38 -1.28
C ILE A 56 -2.72 -6.92 -1.03
N HIS A 57 -2.11 -5.99 -1.75
CA HIS A 57 -2.57 -4.60 -1.83
C HIS A 57 -3.51 -4.45 -3.03
N LEU A 58 -4.79 -4.23 -2.77
CA LEU A 58 -5.85 -4.16 -3.78
C LEU A 58 -6.37 -2.72 -3.90
N VAL A 59 -6.38 -2.17 -5.11
CA VAL A 59 -6.76 -0.78 -5.34
C VAL A 59 -7.91 -0.68 -6.34
N ASP A 60 -9.00 0.01 -5.96
CA ASP A 60 -10.03 0.45 -6.89
C ASP A 60 -9.65 1.81 -7.49
N LEU A 61 -9.05 1.81 -8.67
CA LEU A 61 -8.60 3.04 -9.33
C LEU A 61 -9.76 3.89 -9.85
N ASP A 62 -10.86 3.29 -10.29
CA ASP A 62 -12.02 4.08 -10.75
C ASP A 62 -12.65 4.84 -9.59
N ALA A 63 -12.77 4.20 -8.42
CA ALA A 63 -13.21 4.87 -7.21
C ALA A 63 -12.21 5.94 -6.75
N ALA A 64 -10.90 5.66 -6.82
CA ALA A 64 -9.85 6.63 -6.49
C ALA A 64 -9.91 7.89 -7.35
N PHE A 65 -10.15 7.73 -8.66
CA PHE A 65 -10.26 8.85 -9.62
C PHE A 65 -11.68 9.43 -9.75
N GLY A 66 -12.66 8.91 -9.00
CA GLY A 66 -14.06 9.39 -9.08
C GLY A 66 -14.75 9.07 -10.40
N ARG A 67 -14.38 7.98 -11.07
CA ARG A 67 -14.93 7.54 -12.37
C ARG A 67 -15.93 6.39 -12.25
N GLY A 68 -16.42 6.10 -11.07
CA GLY A 68 -17.25 4.97 -10.72
C GLY A 68 -16.58 4.08 -9.69
N ASP A 69 -16.90 2.79 -9.68
CA ASP A 69 -16.28 1.79 -8.80
C ASP A 69 -16.19 0.42 -9.47
N ASN A 70 -15.36 -0.44 -8.86
CA ASN A 70 -15.21 -1.84 -9.22
C ASN A 70 -15.62 -2.78 -8.08
N LEU A 71 -16.53 -2.35 -7.21
CA LEU A 71 -16.88 -3.04 -5.97
C LEU A 71 -17.19 -4.54 -6.18
N HIS A 72 -17.90 -4.89 -7.26
CA HIS A 72 -18.20 -6.28 -7.56
C HIS A 72 -16.95 -7.10 -7.88
N VAL A 73 -15.95 -6.52 -8.52
CA VAL A 73 -14.66 -7.16 -8.82
C VAL A 73 -13.84 -7.26 -7.54
N ILE A 74 -13.76 -6.18 -6.76
CA ILE A 74 -13.09 -6.14 -5.46
C ILE A 74 -13.60 -7.27 -4.55
N LYS A 75 -14.92 -7.42 -4.41
CA LYS A 75 -15.52 -8.51 -3.63
C LYS A 75 -15.14 -9.91 -4.17
N ARG A 76 -15.06 -10.08 -5.49
CA ARG A 76 -14.61 -11.35 -6.10
C ARG A 76 -13.16 -11.65 -5.78
N VAL A 77 -12.27 -10.66 -5.88
CA VAL A 77 -10.84 -10.82 -5.55
C VAL A 77 -10.68 -11.20 -4.08
N ILE A 78 -11.30 -10.47 -3.16
CA ILE A 78 -11.22 -10.75 -1.72
C ILE A 78 -11.79 -12.13 -1.39
N HIS A 79 -12.89 -12.50 -2.03
CA HIS A 79 -13.47 -13.85 -1.84
C HIS A 79 -12.54 -14.96 -2.36
N ALA A 80 -11.86 -14.74 -3.46
CA ALA A 80 -10.90 -15.70 -4.02
C ALA A 80 -9.59 -15.76 -3.19
N ALA A 81 -9.21 -14.65 -2.55
CA ALA A 81 -8.03 -14.54 -1.69
C ALA A 81 -8.21 -15.16 -0.29
N LYS A 82 -9.07 -16.17 -0.13
CA LYS A 82 -9.32 -16.83 1.18
C LYS A 82 -8.02 -17.35 1.79
N GLY A 83 -7.75 -16.92 3.04
CA GLY A 83 -6.56 -17.30 3.78
C GLY A 83 -5.38 -16.33 3.61
N VAL A 84 -5.52 -15.33 2.73
CA VAL A 84 -4.57 -14.24 2.51
C VAL A 84 -5.19 -12.92 2.97
N ASN A 85 -4.41 -12.06 3.59
CA ASN A 85 -4.88 -10.77 4.03
C ASN A 85 -4.95 -9.79 2.84
N VAL A 86 -5.98 -8.96 2.80
CA VAL A 86 -6.11 -7.92 1.76
C VAL A 86 -6.13 -6.55 2.42
N GLU A 87 -5.25 -5.67 1.95
CA GLU A 87 -5.31 -4.25 2.21
C GLU A 87 -6.00 -3.58 1.03
N LEU A 88 -7.16 -2.95 1.29
CA LEU A 88 -7.98 -2.31 0.26
C LEU A 88 -7.79 -0.81 0.26
N SER A 89 -7.56 -0.24 -0.91
CA SER A 89 -7.41 1.20 -1.16
C SER A 89 -8.28 1.65 -2.32
N GLY A 90 -8.51 2.96 -2.40
CA GLY A 90 -9.22 3.61 -3.50
C GLY A 90 -10.65 4.04 -3.17
N GLY A 91 -10.93 5.33 -3.29
CA GLY A 91 -12.27 5.91 -3.23
C GLY A 91 -12.94 6.00 -1.86
N ILE A 92 -12.24 5.73 -0.77
CA ILE A 92 -12.78 5.73 0.59
C ILE A 92 -12.72 7.15 1.15
N ARG A 93 -13.86 7.84 1.28
CA ARG A 93 -13.92 9.29 1.54
C ARG A 93 -14.90 9.72 2.61
N ASP A 94 -15.80 8.85 3.01
CA ASP A 94 -16.87 9.09 3.96
C ASP A 94 -17.29 7.78 4.63
N ASP A 95 -18.20 7.86 5.61
CA ASP A 95 -18.69 6.70 6.36
C ASP A 95 -19.28 5.63 5.44
N ARG A 96 -20.04 6.04 4.41
CA ARG A 96 -20.69 5.10 3.49
C ARG A 96 -19.66 4.28 2.69
N SER A 97 -18.66 4.96 2.13
CA SER A 97 -17.58 4.28 1.37
C SER A 97 -16.69 3.45 2.28
N LEU A 98 -16.46 3.88 3.52
CA LEU A 98 -15.75 3.12 4.54
C LEU A 98 -16.50 1.85 4.93
N GLU A 99 -17.79 1.95 5.27
CA GLU A 99 -18.65 0.80 5.59
C GLU A 99 -18.66 -0.21 4.43
N THR A 100 -18.84 0.28 3.19
CA THR A 100 -18.78 -0.55 1.99
C THR A 100 -17.44 -1.28 1.85
N ALA A 101 -16.31 -0.60 2.12
CA ALA A 101 -14.99 -1.20 2.07
C ALA A 101 -14.79 -2.27 3.17
N LEU A 102 -15.24 -2.00 4.39
CA LEU A 102 -15.18 -2.95 5.51
C LEU A 102 -16.04 -4.19 5.23
N GLU A 103 -17.23 -4.02 4.66
CA GLU A 103 -18.13 -5.12 4.29
C GLU A 103 -17.56 -6.04 3.19
N THR A 104 -16.52 -5.64 2.47
CA THR A 104 -15.84 -6.52 1.51
C THR A 104 -15.12 -7.68 2.18
N GLY A 105 -14.80 -7.55 3.46
CA GLY A 105 -13.96 -8.51 4.21
C GLY A 105 -12.46 -8.23 4.08
N ALA A 106 -12.06 -7.09 3.55
CA ALA A 106 -10.66 -6.65 3.58
C ALA A 106 -10.16 -6.57 5.02
N LYS A 107 -8.95 -7.04 5.25
CA LYS A 107 -8.30 -7.05 6.58
C LYS A 107 -7.89 -5.65 7.03
N ARG A 108 -7.52 -4.80 6.06
CA ARG A 108 -7.03 -3.45 6.28
C ARG A 108 -7.59 -2.52 5.21
N ILE A 109 -7.96 -1.33 5.61
CA ILE A 109 -8.42 -0.24 4.75
C ILE A 109 -7.35 0.84 4.74
N ASN A 110 -6.86 1.19 3.56
CA ASN A 110 -5.87 2.27 3.40
C ASN A 110 -6.59 3.56 2.97
N LEU A 111 -6.61 4.55 3.87
CA LEU A 111 -7.19 5.87 3.63
C LEU A 111 -6.13 6.74 2.93
N GLY A 112 -6.46 7.28 1.76
CA GLY A 112 -5.60 8.22 1.05
C GLY A 112 -6.05 9.68 1.27
N THR A 113 -6.38 10.36 0.18
CA THR A 113 -6.76 11.79 0.11
C THR A 113 -7.72 12.25 1.20
N ALA A 114 -8.71 11.45 1.57
CA ALA A 114 -9.70 11.82 2.58
C ALA A 114 -9.10 12.05 3.97
N ALA A 115 -8.01 11.35 4.32
CA ALA A 115 -7.30 11.58 5.58
C ALA A 115 -6.60 12.95 5.61
N LEU A 116 -6.28 13.51 4.45
CA LEU A 116 -5.67 14.83 4.29
C LEU A 116 -6.73 15.94 4.27
N GLU A 117 -7.81 15.73 3.53
CA GLU A 117 -8.87 16.73 3.30
C GLU A 117 -9.87 16.84 4.47
N ASN A 118 -10.11 15.74 5.19
CA ASN A 118 -11.03 15.69 6.33
C ASN A 118 -10.39 15.07 7.57
N PRO A 119 -9.47 15.80 8.24
CA PRO A 119 -8.70 15.26 9.35
C PRO A 119 -9.55 14.88 10.56
N GLU A 120 -10.66 15.57 10.83
CA GLU A 120 -11.55 15.23 11.94
C GLU A 120 -12.26 13.89 11.71
N TRP A 121 -12.73 13.66 10.47
CA TRP A 121 -13.31 12.38 10.08
C TRP A 121 -12.25 11.26 10.15
N ALA A 122 -11.06 11.50 9.61
CA ALA A 122 -9.97 10.51 9.66
C ALA A 122 -9.62 10.14 11.10
N ALA A 123 -9.52 11.11 12.02
CA ALA A 123 -9.26 10.85 13.42
C ALA A 123 -10.39 10.01 14.08
N SER A 124 -11.65 10.28 13.75
CA SER A 124 -12.78 9.48 14.25
C SER A 124 -12.76 8.03 13.73
N VAL A 125 -12.40 7.83 12.46
CA VAL A 125 -12.24 6.51 11.84
C VAL A 125 -11.07 5.75 12.47
N ILE A 126 -9.92 6.39 12.63
CA ILE A 126 -8.75 5.81 13.27
C ILE A 126 -9.08 5.36 14.69
N ALA A 127 -9.75 6.21 15.48
CA ALA A 127 -10.15 5.88 16.84
C ALA A 127 -11.14 4.71 16.91
N SER A 128 -12.03 4.59 15.92
CA SER A 128 -13.09 3.57 15.89
C SER A 128 -12.60 2.21 15.42
N TYR A 129 -11.68 2.17 14.46
CA TYR A 129 -11.29 0.95 13.76
C TYR A 129 -9.82 0.53 13.99
N GLY A 130 -8.99 1.37 14.59
CA GLY A 130 -7.62 1.06 15.02
C GLY A 130 -6.79 0.35 13.96
N GLU A 131 -6.35 -0.88 14.27
CA GLU A 131 -5.47 -1.70 13.41
C GLU A 131 -6.04 -2.03 12.02
N ALA A 132 -7.35 -1.89 11.83
CA ALA A 132 -7.96 -2.09 10.52
C ALA A 132 -7.74 -0.91 9.57
N ILE A 133 -7.19 0.22 10.06
CA ILE A 133 -6.95 1.42 9.27
C ILE A 133 -5.44 1.64 9.08
N ALA A 134 -5.05 1.88 7.84
CA ALA A 134 -3.78 2.47 7.46
C ALA A 134 -4.03 3.83 6.82
N VAL A 135 -3.04 4.72 6.84
CA VAL A 135 -3.10 5.99 6.10
C VAL A 135 -2.00 6.03 5.06
N GLY A 136 -2.40 6.26 3.81
CA GLY A 136 -1.51 6.46 2.68
C GLY A 136 -0.94 7.88 2.67
N LEU A 137 0.38 7.98 2.67
CA LEU A 137 1.14 9.20 2.54
C LEU A 137 1.86 9.18 1.18
N ASP A 138 1.22 9.76 0.19
CA ASP A 138 1.77 9.87 -1.17
C ASP A 138 2.60 11.15 -1.24
N VAL A 139 3.93 11.03 -1.39
CA VAL A 139 4.88 12.12 -1.14
C VAL A 139 5.58 12.54 -2.43
N ARG A 140 5.69 13.85 -2.63
CA ARG A 140 6.55 14.48 -3.63
C ARG A 140 7.51 15.45 -2.92
N GLY A 141 8.75 15.01 -2.68
CA GLY A 141 9.67 15.74 -1.79
C GLY A 141 9.19 15.66 -0.34
N THR A 142 8.69 16.74 0.22
CA THR A 142 8.04 16.83 1.54
C THR A 142 6.58 17.26 1.45
N THR A 143 6.02 17.39 0.25
CA THR A 143 4.62 17.74 0.02
C THR A 143 3.83 16.47 -0.25
N LEU A 144 2.70 16.31 0.42
CA LEU A 144 1.76 15.23 0.16
C LEU A 144 0.98 15.53 -1.13
N ALA A 145 0.72 14.49 -1.88
CA ALA A 145 -0.09 14.53 -3.08
C ALA A 145 -1.50 13.99 -2.79
N ALA A 146 -2.51 14.67 -3.28
CA ALA A 146 -3.92 14.32 -3.12
C ALA A 146 -4.60 14.12 -4.48
N ARG A 147 -5.81 13.53 -4.46
CA ARG A 147 -6.70 13.37 -5.63
C ARG A 147 -6.01 12.77 -6.85
N GLY A 148 -5.44 11.56 -6.66
CA GLY A 148 -4.69 10.90 -7.73
C GLY A 148 -3.43 11.66 -8.12
N TRP A 149 -2.80 12.34 -7.15
CA TRP A 149 -1.53 13.07 -7.26
C TRP A 149 -1.60 14.36 -8.11
N THR A 150 -2.80 14.92 -8.29
CA THR A 150 -3.01 16.13 -9.08
C THR A 150 -3.06 17.42 -8.26
N GLU A 151 -3.25 17.30 -6.95
CA GLU A 151 -3.35 18.42 -6.01
C GLU A 151 -2.38 18.24 -4.85
N ASP A 152 -2.03 19.35 -4.18
CA ASP A 152 -1.20 19.34 -2.98
C ASP A 152 -2.06 19.01 -1.75
N GLY A 153 -1.59 18.07 -0.92
CA GLY A 153 -2.25 17.59 0.30
C GLY A 153 -1.66 18.14 1.60
N GLY A 154 -0.74 19.10 1.52
CA GLY A 154 -0.07 19.71 2.66
C GLY A 154 1.34 19.19 2.93
N ASP A 155 1.96 19.71 4.00
CA ASP A 155 3.30 19.27 4.43
C ASP A 155 3.25 17.89 5.09
N LEU A 156 4.15 17.00 4.68
CA LEU A 156 4.23 15.62 5.17
C LEU A 156 4.36 15.57 6.70
N TRP A 157 5.21 16.43 7.27
CA TRP A 157 5.56 16.35 8.69
C TRP A 157 4.44 16.87 9.58
N GLU A 158 3.74 17.91 9.14
CA GLU A 158 2.55 18.42 9.84
C GLU A 158 1.42 17.39 9.83
N VAL A 159 1.20 16.73 8.69
CA VAL A 159 0.16 15.70 8.57
C VAL A 159 0.53 14.46 9.38
N LEU A 160 1.78 14.01 9.32
CA LEU A 160 2.25 12.87 10.11
C LEU A 160 2.04 13.12 11.61
N ALA A 161 2.45 14.28 12.12
CA ALA A 161 2.25 14.64 13.53
C ALA A 161 0.77 14.60 13.95
N ARG A 162 -0.12 15.13 13.12
CA ARG A 162 -1.57 15.10 13.37
C ARG A 162 -2.13 13.67 13.38
N LEU A 163 -1.65 12.80 12.50
CA LEU A 163 -2.06 11.39 12.44
C LEU A 163 -1.53 10.60 13.65
N GLU A 164 -0.33 10.92 14.14
CA GLU A 164 0.22 10.37 15.39
C GLU A 164 -0.67 10.74 16.58
N GLU A 165 -1.08 12.01 16.69
CA GLU A 165 -2.01 12.47 17.73
C GLU A 165 -3.37 11.76 17.65
N ALA A 166 -3.85 11.45 16.44
CA ALA A 166 -5.06 10.67 16.22
C ALA A 166 -4.89 9.18 16.56
N GLY A 167 -3.68 8.70 16.80
CA GLY A 167 -3.38 7.30 17.11
C GLY A 167 -3.40 6.36 15.90
N CYS A 168 -3.01 6.85 14.71
CA CYS A 168 -2.94 6.04 13.50
C CYS A 168 -2.10 4.79 13.72
N ALA A 169 -2.60 3.63 13.28
CA ALA A 169 -1.96 2.34 13.54
C ALA A 169 -0.75 2.07 12.63
N ARG A 170 -0.74 2.59 11.40
CA ARG A 170 0.36 2.42 10.42
C ARG A 170 0.25 3.38 9.25
N TYR A 171 1.37 3.53 8.53
CA TYR A 171 1.48 4.38 7.36
C TYR A 171 1.91 3.59 6.13
N VAL A 172 1.29 3.88 4.98
CA VAL A 172 1.77 3.44 3.66
C VAL A 172 2.43 4.65 3.00
N VAL A 173 3.75 4.61 2.81
CA VAL A 173 4.52 5.75 2.31
C VAL A 173 4.92 5.49 0.86
N THR A 174 4.40 6.32 -0.05
CA THR A 174 4.69 6.24 -1.49
C THR A 174 5.48 7.48 -1.94
N ASP A 175 6.67 7.30 -2.52
CA ASP A 175 7.28 8.36 -3.31
C ASP A 175 6.65 8.35 -4.72
N VAL A 176 5.77 9.31 -4.99
CA VAL A 176 5.05 9.39 -6.28
C VAL A 176 5.97 9.66 -7.48
N THR A 177 7.19 10.15 -7.24
CA THR A 177 8.18 10.35 -8.31
C THR A 177 8.89 9.06 -8.70
N LYS A 178 8.88 8.08 -7.80
CA LYS A 178 9.49 6.76 -7.97
C LYS A 178 8.47 5.71 -8.42
N ASP A 179 7.19 5.89 -8.06
CA ASP A 179 6.17 4.86 -8.34
C ASP A 179 6.07 4.54 -9.83
N GLY A 180 6.05 3.24 -10.13
CA GLY A 180 5.97 2.71 -11.48
C GLY A 180 7.20 3.03 -12.37
N THR A 181 8.32 3.55 -11.84
CA THR A 181 9.50 3.93 -12.64
C THR A 181 10.58 2.85 -12.71
N LEU A 182 10.57 1.86 -11.81
CA LEU A 182 11.63 0.87 -11.66
C LEU A 182 13.03 1.50 -11.42
N LYS A 183 13.10 2.50 -10.53
CA LYS A 183 14.33 3.24 -10.21
C LYS A 183 14.77 3.10 -8.75
N GLY A 184 14.32 2.06 -8.09
CA GLY A 184 14.53 1.81 -6.67
C GLY A 184 13.61 2.64 -5.75
N PRO A 185 13.36 2.16 -4.51
CA PRO A 185 12.57 2.86 -3.50
C PRO A 185 13.28 4.14 -3.00
N ASN A 186 12.55 5.02 -2.32
CA ASN A 186 13.13 6.18 -1.66
C ASN A 186 13.47 5.85 -0.20
N VAL A 187 14.60 5.19 0.01
CA VAL A 187 15.07 4.75 1.33
C VAL A 187 15.27 5.91 2.29
N ASP A 188 15.75 7.05 1.78
CA ASP A 188 15.98 8.24 2.61
C ASP A 188 14.66 8.82 3.15
N LEU A 189 13.61 8.87 2.32
CA LEU A 189 12.28 9.27 2.77
C LEU A 189 11.74 8.31 3.82
N LEU A 190 11.85 6.99 3.60
CA LEU A 190 11.40 5.98 4.56
C LEU A 190 12.10 6.12 5.91
N LYS A 191 13.43 6.31 5.92
CA LYS A 191 14.19 6.55 7.15
C LYS A 191 13.72 7.81 7.87
N GLN A 192 13.53 8.92 7.15
CA GLN A 192 13.05 10.17 7.74
C GLN A 192 11.66 10.04 8.35
N VAL A 193 10.77 9.24 7.75
CA VAL A 193 9.44 8.95 8.33
C VAL A 193 9.58 8.09 9.57
N MET A 194 10.33 6.98 9.52
CA MET A 194 10.55 6.07 10.66
C MET A 194 11.27 6.74 11.84
N GLU A 195 12.06 7.77 11.63
CA GLU A 195 12.66 8.59 12.70
C GLU A 195 11.62 9.44 13.46
N ARG A 196 10.41 9.62 12.93
CA ARG A 196 9.36 10.50 13.46
C ARG A 196 8.12 9.76 13.94
N THR A 197 8.10 8.43 13.81
CA THR A 197 7.00 7.59 14.27
C THR A 197 7.52 6.26 14.78
N ASP A 198 6.87 5.74 15.83
CA ASP A 198 7.05 4.36 16.29
C ASP A 198 6.03 3.40 15.63
N ARG A 199 5.20 3.91 14.70
CA ARG A 199 4.20 3.10 14.03
C ARG A 199 4.81 2.35 12.84
N PRO A 200 4.30 1.15 12.55
CA PRO A 200 4.73 0.40 11.37
C PRO A 200 4.60 1.22 10.08
N VAL A 201 5.63 1.14 9.25
CA VAL A 201 5.67 1.79 7.93
C VAL A 201 5.67 0.72 6.84
N VAL A 202 4.87 0.91 5.81
CA VAL A 202 4.86 0.10 4.58
C VAL A 202 5.42 0.95 3.45
N ALA A 203 6.49 0.49 2.81
CA ALA A 203 7.09 1.17 1.66
C ALA A 203 6.26 0.94 0.39
N SER A 204 6.13 1.96 -0.44
CA SER A 204 5.46 1.86 -1.74
C SER A 204 6.19 2.68 -2.80
N GLY A 205 6.23 2.14 -4.02
CA GLY A 205 6.78 2.81 -5.19
C GLY A 205 8.29 2.57 -5.42
N GLY A 206 8.65 2.42 -6.67
CA GLY A 206 10.03 2.38 -7.15
C GLY A 206 10.71 1.02 -7.18
N ILE A 207 10.34 0.05 -6.37
CA ILE A 207 10.97 -1.28 -6.29
C ILE A 207 11.16 -1.87 -7.69
N SER A 208 12.39 -2.33 -7.99
CA SER A 208 12.83 -2.75 -9.32
C SER A 208 13.64 -4.04 -9.35
N SER A 209 14.23 -4.45 -8.24
CA SER A 209 15.14 -5.58 -8.15
C SER A 209 15.05 -6.30 -6.80
N LEU A 210 15.65 -7.48 -6.71
CA LEU A 210 15.82 -8.19 -5.42
C LEU A 210 16.77 -7.45 -4.47
N ASP A 211 17.72 -6.69 -4.99
CA ASP A 211 18.60 -5.85 -4.17
C ASP A 211 17.79 -4.76 -3.45
N ASP A 212 16.77 -4.18 -4.10
CA ASP A 212 15.86 -3.23 -3.44
C ASP A 212 15.08 -3.89 -2.29
N ILE A 213 14.65 -5.15 -2.47
CA ILE A 213 13.98 -5.92 -1.41
C ILE A 213 14.94 -6.17 -0.23
N ALA A 214 16.20 -6.55 -0.51
CA ALA A 214 17.21 -6.74 0.51
C ALA A 214 17.52 -5.43 1.26
N GLU A 215 17.60 -4.30 0.56
CA GLU A 215 17.78 -2.99 1.17
C GLU A 215 16.60 -2.64 2.09
N LEU A 216 15.36 -2.78 1.62
CA LEU A 216 14.16 -2.57 2.45
C LEU A 216 14.12 -3.53 3.64
N ARG A 217 14.50 -4.79 3.45
CA ARG A 217 14.59 -5.78 4.52
C ARG A 217 15.51 -5.31 5.66
N SER A 218 16.61 -4.65 5.34
CA SER A 218 17.54 -4.10 6.34
C SER A 218 16.91 -3.01 7.23
N LEU A 219 15.81 -2.40 6.81
CA LEU A 219 15.09 -1.35 7.54
C LEU A 219 14.02 -1.89 8.51
N VAL A 220 13.77 -3.19 8.54
CA VAL A 220 12.73 -3.78 9.41
C VAL A 220 13.02 -3.49 10.88
N SER A 221 14.29 -3.51 11.30
CA SER A 221 14.70 -3.15 12.66
C SER A 221 14.47 -1.66 13.01
N LEU A 222 14.23 -0.81 12.01
CA LEU A 222 13.94 0.61 12.18
C LEU A 222 12.44 0.94 12.15
N GLY A 223 11.57 -0.06 11.90
CA GLY A 223 10.11 0.12 11.88
C GLY A 223 9.44 -0.13 10.51
N LEU A 224 10.20 -0.58 9.50
CA LEU A 224 9.58 -0.99 8.24
C LEU A 224 8.85 -2.34 8.41
N GLU A 225 7.52 -2.35 8.27
CA GLU A 225 6.70 -3.57 8.37
C GLU A 225 6.68 -4.34 7.05
N GLY A 226 6.59 -3.63 5.95
CA GLY A 226 6.37 -4.27 4.66
C GLY A 226 6.66 -3.38 3.46
N ALA A 227 6.46 -3.96 2.28
CA ALA A 227 6.63 -3.27 1.01
C ALA A 227 5.57 -3.69 -0.01
N ILE A 228 4.94 -2.70 -0.66
CA ILE A 228 4.03 -2.92 -1.78
C ILE A 228 4.86 -3.07 -3.04
N VAL A 229 4.72 -4.22 -3.70
CA VAL A 229 5.46 -4.55 -4.92
C VAL A 229 4.48 -4.60 -6.09
N GLY A 230 4.60 -3.64 -6.99
CA GLY A 230 3.73 -3.52 -8.14
C GLY A 230 4.44 -3.87 -9.46
N ARG A 231 4.85 -2.83 -10.19
CA ARG A 231 5.32 -2.94 -11.57
C ARG A 231 6.43 -3.96 -11.81
N ALA A 232 7.34 -4.14 -10.85
CA ALA A 232 8.45 -5.09 -10.99
C ALA A 232 7.98 -6.53 -11.20
N LEU A 233 6.93 -6.96 -10.47
CA LEU A 233 6.34 -8.29 -10.63
C LEU A 233 5.67 -8.46 -12.00
N TYR A 234 4.88 -7.49 -12.44
CA TYR A 234 4.21 -7.53 -13.75
C TYR A 234 5.19 -7.42 -14.92
N ALA A 235 6.34 -6.76 -14.73
CA ALA A 235 7.41 -6.69 -15.72
C ALA A 235 8.30 -7.93 -15.75
N GLY A 236 8.11 -8.87 -14.80
CA GLY A 236 8.93 -10.08 -14.69
C GLY A 236 10.39 -9.78 -14.31
N ALA A 237 10.63 -8.68 -13.58
CA ALA A 237 11.98 -8.36 -13.09
C ALA A 237 12.49 -9.42 -12.11
N PHE A 238 11.60 -9.99 -11.35
CA PHE A 238 11.77 -11.14 -10.45
C PHE A 238 10.39 -11.76 -10.17
N THR A 239 10.36 -12.99 -9.65
CA THR A 239 9.14 -13.63 -9.18
C THR A 239 8.84 -13.22 -7.75
N LEU A 240 7.56 -13.30 -7.33
CA LEU A 240 7.21 -13.04 -5.93
C LEU A 240 7.87 -14.05 -4.99
N ALA A 241 8.01 -15.32 -5.40
CA ALA A 241 8.68 -16.34 -4.60
C ALA A 241 10.15 -15.96 -4.31
N GLU A 242 10.92 -15.53 -5.33
CA GLU A 242 12.30 -15.04 -5.13
C GLU A 242 12.35 -13.83 -4.19
N ALA A 243 11.38 -12.90 -4.32
CA ALA A 243 11.31 -11.74 -3.44
C ALA A 243 10.98 -12.11 -1.99
N LEU A 244 10.08 -13.10 -1.78
CA LEU A 244 9.74 -13.62 -0.44
C LEU A 244 10.93 -14.31 0.23
N ASP A 245 11.75 -15.05 -0.52
CA ASP A 245 12.98 -15.66 0.00
C ASP A 245 13.91 -14.55 0.53
N VAL A 246 14.19 -13.51 -0.28
CA VAL A 246 15.04 -12.37 0.14
C VAL A 246 14.44 -11.60 1.32
N ALA A 247 13.12 -11.44 1.37
CA ALA A 247 12.42 -10.72 2.44
C ALA A 247 12.46 -11.48 3.79
N SER A 248 12.73 -12.78 3.77
CA SER A 248 12.73 -13.67 4.95
C SER A 248 14.13 -13.93 5.54
N ASP A 249 15.18 -13.77 4.74
CA ASP A 249 16.59 -14.02 5.13
C ASP A 249 17.12 -12.93 6.08
#